data_4a5518461d1a34c7c50d68be51ae02e7
#
_entry.id   4a5518461d1a34c7c50d68be51ae02e7
#
_cell.length_a   1.000
_cell.length_b   1.000
_cell.length_c   1.000
_cell.angle_alpha   90.00
_cell.angle_beta   90.00
_cell.angle_gamma   90.00
#
_symmetry.space_group_name_H-M   'P 1'
#
loop_
_entity.id
_entity.type
_entity.pdbx_description
1 polymer ?
#
loop_
_entity_poly.entity_id
_entity_poly.type
_entity_poly.pdbx_seq_one_letter_code
_entity_poly.pdbx_strand_id
1 'polypeptide(L)'
;MSAKDTLSKAAISRVLDYAIKYIKKDPDKNIPKFAGRVLGLFNGLFPGKNLEGIKKGAADPNNVYTKLAKNLFNDVDAHIIKTMAMSLGYEAGLKGTKAVRTNREKYGCNIPWIILMDPTSACNLHCKGCWAAEYGHKLNLSLDDMQSVVSQSKEMGTHVYMYTGGEPLIRKKDIIKICEDNQDCTFLAYTNATLVDQQFCDDMKRVGNLSLALSIEGTEESNDDRRGEGSYMRTLEAMDLLKENHCIFGISVCYTRANVDYVTSDEFLDLMVDKGVKFGFYFNYMPVGHDADKELIPTPAQRKYMYYWIRRVRNSKTGKPMFIFDFQDDGEFVGGCIAGGRNYFHINSRGDMEPCVFIHFSDSNIHTHTLLEGLKNPLFTEYRKGQPFNDNHLRPCPMLENPEKLREIIKTTGAKSTDLIVEEDVDTLCRKCDEFAYEWKGVAEEIWENNPHPKTHTQYYRDGGKAKMQ
;
A
#
# COMPACT_ATOMS: atom_id res chain seq x y z
N MET A 1 -8.81 -13.55 23.71
CA MET A 1 -7.97 -12.48 24.33
C MET A 1 -7.88 -12.70 25.82
N SER A 2 -6.69 -12.56 26.43
CA SER A 2 -6.56 -12.66 27.88
C SER A 2 -7.10 -11.40 28.56
N ALA A 3 -7.55 -11.50 29.82
CA ALA A 3 -8.01 -10.35 30.62
C ALA A 3 -6.94 -9.24 30.70
N LYS A 4 -5.65 -9.63 30.69
CA LYS A 4 -4.50 -8.70 30.66
C LYS A 4 -4.41 -7.90 29.36
N ASP A 5 -4.70 -8.53 28.21
CA ASP A 5 -4.71 -7.86 26.89
C ASP A 5 -5.88 -6.87 26.77
N THR A 6 -7.03 -7.22 27.33
CA THR A 6 -8.23 -6.35 27.35
C THR A 6 -8.01 -5.11 28.19
N LEU A 7 -7.41 -5.26 29.39
CA LEU A 7 -7.06 -4.13 30.26
C LEU A 7 -6.02 -3.21 29.61
N SER A 8 -5.02 -3.78 28.92
CA SER A 8 -4.00 -3.03 28.18
C SER A 8 -4.63 -2.21 27.03
N LYS A 9 -5.51 -2.82 26.23
CA LYS A 9 -6.21 -2.14 25.13
C LYS A 9 -7.07 -0.97 25.61
N ALA A 10 -7.83 -1.17 26.70
CA ALA A 10 -8.67 -0.11 27.28
C ALA A 10 -7.83 1.05 27.85
N ALA A 11 -6.70 0.76 28.48
CA ALA A 11 -5.78 1.78 28.97
C ALA A 11 -5.17 2.61 27.83
N ILE A 12 -4.69 1.95 26.77
CA ILE A 12 -4.15 2.62 25.57
C ILE A 12 -5.22 3.49 24.92
N SER A 13 -6.45 2.99 24.74
CA SER A 13 -7.55 3.75 24.19
C SER A 13 -7.83 5.04 24.97
N ARG A 14 -7.84 4.99 26.32
CA ARG A 14 -8.02 6.19 27.15
C ARG A 14 -6.86 7.19 27.03
N VAL A 15 -5.64 6.70 26.95
CA VAL A 15 -4.46 7.56 26.72
C VAL A 15 -4.55 8.26 25.38
N LEU A 16 -4.98 7.54 24.33
CA LEU A 16 -5.20 8.13 23.00
C LEU A 16 -6.31 9.19 23.00
N ASP A 17 -7.43 8.96 23.69
CA ASP A 17 -8.51 9.95 23.83
C ASP A 17 -7.97 11.24 24.47
N TYR A 18 -7.21 11.11 25.56
CA TYR A 18 -6.60 12.26 26.20
C TYR A 18 -5.61 12.98 25.28
N ALA A 19 -4.75 12.20 24.63
CA ALA A 19 -3.73 12.73 23.71
C ALA A 19 -4.33 13.49 22.54
N ILE A 20 -5.31 12.92 21.86
CA ILE A 20 -5.99 13.54 20.72
C ILE A 20 -6.67 14.82 21.17
N LYS A 21 -7.44 14.77 22.25
CA LYS A 21 -8.10 15.96 22.82
C LYS A 21 -7.11 17.05 23.24
N TYR A 22 -5.96 16.68 23.80
CA TYR A 22 -4.92 17.61 24.20
C TYR A 22 -4.25 18.24 22.96
N ILE A 23 -3.88 17.44 21.96
CA ILE A 23 -3.21 17.90 20.75
C ILE A 23 -4.15 18.82 19.95
N LYS A 24 -5.39 18.42 19.72
CA LYS A 24 -6.37 19.22 18.93
C LYS A 24 -6.71 20.58 19.52
N LYS A 25 -6.43 20.84 20.80
CA LYS A 25 -6.62 22.18 21.39
C LYS A 25 -5.65 23.22 20.84
N ASP A 26 -4.43 22.82 20.54
CA ASP A 26 -3.36 23.68 20.03
C ASP A 26 -2.26 22.75 19.47
N PRO A 27 -2.40 22.28 18.20
CA PRO A 27 -1.45 21.34 17.62
C PRO A 27 -0.02 21.90 17.58
N ASP A 28 0.14 23.21 17.32
CA ASP A 28 1.47 23.84 17.24
C ASP A 28 2.26 23.72 18.53
N LYS A 29 1.60 23.94 19.65
CA LYS A 29 2.21 23.91 20.98
C LYS A 29 2.25 22.49 21.58
N ASN A 30 1.26 21.69 21.28
CA ASN A 30 1.02 20.43 22.00
C ASN A 30 1.67 19.22 21.34
N ILE A 31 1.89 19.20 20.01
CA ILE A 31 2.63 18.13 19.33
C ILE A 31 4.07 18.00 19.86
N PRO A 32 4.88 19.07 19.93
CA PRO A 32 6.24 18.97 20.47
C PRO A 32 6.28 18.48 21.93
N LYS A 33 5.35 18.99 22.76
CA LYS A 33 5.26 18.60 24.17
C LYS A 33 4.84 17.14 24.36
N PHE A 34 3.88 16.69 23.55
CA PHE A 34 3.40 15.30 23.57
C PHE A 34 4.47 14.33 23.10
N ALA A 35 5.13 14.61 21.97
CA ALA A 35 6.24 13.80 21.47
C ALA A 35 7.35 13.63 22.51
N GLY A 36 7.74 14.72 23.21
CA GLY A 36 8.73 14.66 24.28
C GLY A 36 8.35 13.75 25.47
N ARG A 37 7.05 13.70 25.82
CA ARG A 37 6.55 12.90 26.96
C ARG A 37 6.27 11.45 26.58
N VAL A 38 5.63 11.22 25.46
CA VAL A 38 5.09 9.91 25.07
C VAL A 38 6.16 9.01 24.47
N LEU A 39 7.08 9.53 23.68
CA LEU A 39 8.20 8.74 23.15
C LEU A 39 9.06 8.15 24.28
N GLY A 40 9.11 8.81 25.46
CA GLY A 40 9.73 8.23 26.65
C GLY A 40 9.02 7.00 27.23
N LEU A 41 7.69 6.99 27.16
CA LEU A 41 6.87 5.87 27.65
C LEU A 41 6.87 4.66 26.70
N PHE A 42 7.10 4.89 25.41
CA PHE A 42 7.12 3.87 24.36
C PHE A 42 8.52 3.35 24.02
N ASN A 43 9.54 3.69 24.79
CA ASN A 43 10.93 3.25 24.60
C ASN A 43 11.10 1.71 24.47
N GLY A 44 10.18 0.91 25.01
CA GLY A 44 10.18 -0.55 24.88
C GLY A 44 9.35 -1.11 23.71
N LEU A 45 8.55 -0.27 23.04
CA LEU A 45 7.63 -0.71 21.99
C LEU A 45 8.20 -0.48 20.57
N PHE A 46 9.14 0.45 20.44
CA PHE A 46 9.85 0.71 19.19
C PHE A 46 11.33 0.32 19.35
N PRO A 47 11.72 -0.89 18.97
CA PRO A 47 13.12 -1.25 18.96
C PRO A 47 13.85 -0.51 17.83
N GLY A 48 14.45 0.64 18.14
CA GLY A 48 15.22 1.40 17.17
C GLY A 48 15.90 2.61 17.77
N LYS A 49 17.16 2.80 17.43
CA LYS A 49 18.09 3.82 17.93
C LYS A 49 17.71 5.29 17.61
N ASN A 50 16.51 5.60 17.08
CA ASN A 50 16.19 6.92 16.57
C ASN A 50 15.10 7.72 17.33
N LEU A 51 14.77 7.33 18.56
CA LEU A 51 13.81 8.08 19.39
C LEU A 51 14.24 9.54 19.65
N GLU A 52 15.53 9.77 19.79
CA GLU A 52 16.07 11.14 19.91
C GLU A 52 15.91 11.95 18.63
N GLY A 53 16.08 11.33 17.45
CA GLY A 53 15.81 11.96 16.15
C GLY A 53 14.34 12.34 15.99
N ILE A 54 13.42 11.44 16.39
CA ILE A 54 11.98 11.69 16.36
C ILE A 54 11.61 12.82 17.33
N LYS A 55 12.15 12.84 18.55
CA LYS A 55 11.94 13.93 19.52
C LYS A 55 12.42 15.27 19.00
N LYS A 56 13.64 15.32 18.43
CA LYS A 56 14.20 16.52 17.82
C LYS A 56 13.34 17.00 16.64
N GLY A 57 12.94 16.07 15.76
CA GLY A 57 12.06 16.37 14.63
C GLY A 57 10.72 16.94 15.09
N ALA A 58 10.06 16.32 16.06
CA ALA A 58 8.77 16.78 16.59
C ALA A 58 8.85 18.14 17.34
N ALA A 59 10.02 18.51 17.83
CA ALA A 59 10.27 19.80 18.45
C ALA A 59 10.56 20.92 17.44
N ASP A 60 10.90 20.59 16.20
CA ASP A 60 11.19 21.52 15.14
C ASP A 60 9.89 21.87 14.37
N PRO A 61 9.35 23.09 14.45
CA PRO A 61 8.14 23.48 13.74
C PRO A 61 8.30 23.49 12.21
N ASN A 62 9.53 23.55 11.71
CA ASN A 62 9.83 23.53 10.28
C ASN A 62 9.97 22.10 9.74
N ASN A 63 10.07 21.10 10.60
CA ASN A 63 10.13 19.72 10.17
C ASN A 63 8.86 19.29 9.42
N VAL A 64 9.03 18.72 8.24
CA VAL A 64 7.94 18.35 7.33
C VAL A 64 6.95 17.36 7.98
N TYR A 65 7.45 16.40 8.75
CA TYR A 65 6.60 15.44 9.44
C TYR A 65 5.86 16.03 10.64
N THR A 66 6.42 17.08 11.27
CA THR A 66 5.70 17.86 12.27
C THR A 66 4.56 18.66 11.64
N LYS A 67 4.79 19.25 10.45
CA LYS A 67 3.73 19.90 9.66
C LYS A 67 2.65 18.90 9.24
N LEU A 68 3.05 17.70 8.75
CA LEU A 68 2.10 16.62 8.41
C LEU A 68 1.25 16.23 9.63
N ALA A 69 1.87 16.04 10.79
CA ALA A 69 1.15 15.72 12.02
C ALA A 69 0.17 16.84 12.41
N LYS A 70 0.57 18.11 12.31
CA LYS A 70 -0.34 19.25 12.53
C LYS A 70 -1.52 19.23 11.58
N ASN A 71 -1.27 19.03 10.28
CA ASN A 71 -2.32 18.94 9.27
C ASN A 71 -3.27 17.77 9.57
N LEU A 72 -2.75 16.62 10.00
CA LEU A 72 -3.57 15.48 10.39
C LEU A 72 -4.51 15.82 11.56
N PHE A 73 -3.99 16.46 12.63
CA PHE A 73 -4.80 16.80 13.80
C PHE A 73 -5.76 17.96 13.53
N ASN A 74 -5.45 18.88 12.62
CA ASN A 74 -6.34 19.99 12.25
C ASN A 74 -7.47 19.50 11.33
N ASP A 75 -7.14 18.71 10.32
CA ASP A 75 -8.02 18.44 9.18
C ASP A 75 -8.86 17.17 9.39
N VAL A 76 -8.39 16.18 10.19
CA VAL A 76 -9.05 14.88 10.30
C VAL A 76 -9.87 14.76 11.57
N ASP A 77 -11.03 14.11 11.49
CA ASP A 77 -11.91 13.87 12.62
C ASP A 77 -11.20 13.09 13.75
N ALA A 78 -11.49 13.43 14.99
CA ALA A 78 -10.86 12.82 16.17
C ALA A 78 -11.18 11.32 16.31
N HIS A 79 -12.38 10.90 15.91
CA HIS A 79 -12.77 9.49 15.93
C HIS A 79 -11.96 8.69 14.90
N ILE A 80 -11.80 9.22 13.69
CA ILE A 80 -10.95 8.60 12.66
C ILE A 80 -9.51 8.46 13.14
N ILE A 81 -8.91 9.54 13.68
CA ILE A 81 -7.54 9.48 14.22
C ILE A 81 -7.41 8.40 15.29
N LYS A 82 -8.36 8.34 16.22
CA LYS A 82 -8.35 7.34 17.30
C LYS A 82 -8.49 5.92 16.76
N THR A 83 -9.46 5.70 15.89
CA THR A 83 -9.75 4.36 15.34
C THR A 83 -8.58 3.86 14.53
N MET A 84 -8.00 4.71 13.66
CA MET A 84 -6.78 4.37 12.91
C MET A 84 -5.57 4.11 13.83
N ALA A 85 -5.38 4.91 14.88
CA ALA A 85 -4.29 4.66 15.83
C ALA A 85 -4.46 3.33 16.56
N MET A 86 -5.69 2.91 16.87
CA MET A 86 -5.97 1.63 17.51
C MET A 86 -5.85 0.47 16.51
N SER A 87 -6.47 0.55 15.34
CA SER A 87 -6.48 -0.55 14.37
C SER A 87 -5.13 -0.71 13.66
N LEU A 88 -4.58 0.36 13.08
CA LEU A 88 -3.30 0.31 12.37
C LEU A 88 -2.10 0.28 13.32
N GLY A 89 -2.10 1.15 14.35
CA GLY A 89 -0.97 1.26 15.26
C GLY A 89 -0.89 0.09 16.25
N TYR A 90 -1.95 -0.14 17.01
CA TYR A 90 -1.93 -1.14 18.08
C TYR A 90 -2.23 -2.57 17.57
N GLU A 91 -3.35 -2.79 16.87
CA GLU A 91 -3.72 -4.15 16.44
C GLU A 91 -2.79 -4.65 15.32
N ALA A 92 -2.65 -3.92 14.20
CA ALA A 92 -1.80 -4.35 13.09
C ALA A 92 -0.31 -4.18 13.40
N GLY A 93 0.11 -2.97 13.84
CA GLY A 93 1.52 -2.62 14.00
C GLY A 93 2.21 -3.38 15.13
N LEU A 94 1.60 -3.42 16.33
CA LEU A 94 2.23 -4.06 17.49
C LEU A 94 1.86 -5.54 17.59
N LYS A 95 0.58 -5.87 17.71
CA LYS A 95 0.12 -7.25 17.93
C LYS A 95 0.22 -8.09 16.66
N GLY A 96 -0.32 -7.59 15.54
CA GLY A 96 -0.36 -8.28 14.27
C GLY A 96 1.04 -8.59 13.74
N THR A 97 1.96 -7.63 13.77
CA THR A 97 3.35 -7.86 13.32
C THR A 97 4.02 -8.99 14.10
N LYS A 98 3.80 -9.06 15.44
CA LYS A 98 4.32 -10.15 16.27
C LYS A 98 3.67 -11.48 15.91
N ALA A 99 2.33 -11.51 15.74
CA ALA A 99 1.59 -12.71 15.36
C ALA A 99 2.00 -13.23 13.99
N VAL A 100 2.09 -12.36 12.98
CA VAL A 100 2.57 -12.69 11.63
C VAL A 100 3.95 -13.36 11.68
N ARG A 101 4.92 -12.80 12.43
CA ARG A 101 6.25 -13.39 12.56
C ARG A 101 6.20 -14.80 13.18
N THR A 102 5.49 -14.97 14.30
CA THR A 102 5.31 -16.26 14.95
C THR A 102 4.64 -17.29 14.04
N ASN A 103 3.61 -16.87 13.30
CA ASN A 103 2.86 -17.76 12.43
C ASN A 103 3.65 -18.13 11.15
N ARG A 104 4.53 -17.27 10.63
CA ARG A 104 5.48 -17.64 9.56
C ARG A 104 6.38 -18.80 9.97
N GLU A 105 6.91 -18.77 11.19
CA GLU A 105 7.72 -19.86 11.71
C GLU A 105 6.88 -21.12 11.94
N LYS A 106 5.73 -20.97 12.58
CA LYS A 106 4.82 -22.08 12.91
C LYS A 106 4.34 -22.85 11.67
N TYR A 107 3.93 -22.12 10.63
CA TYR A 107 3.32 -22.72 9.44
C TYR A 107 4.32 -23.01 8.31
N GLY A 108 5.53 -22.49 8.41
CA GLY A 108 6.58 -22.68 7.40
C GLY A 108 6.31 -21.98 6.06
N CYS A 109 5.42 -21.00 6.01
CA CYS A 109 5.06 -20.24 4.82
C CYS A 109 5.09 -18.72 5.08
N ASN A 110 5.00 -17.93 4.01
CA ASN A 110 4.77 -16.50 4.13
C ASN A 110 3.38 -16.26 4.75
N ILE A 111 3.29 -15.31 5.69
CA ILE A 111 2.03 -14.79 6.22
C ILE A 111 2.03 -13.29 5.96
N PRO A 112 1.06 -12.76 5.19
CA PRO A 112 1.03 -11.36 4.80
C PRO A 112 0.69 -10.43 5.97
N TRP A 113 1.14 -9.19 5.90
CA TRP A 113 0.72 -8.10 6.78
C TRP A 113 -0.47 -7.34 6.21
N ILE A 114 -0.61 -7.37 4.86
CA ILE A 114 -1.69 -6.74 4.09
C ILE A 114 -2.32 -7.80 3.17
N ILE A 115 -3.65 -7.76 3.02
CA ILE A 115 -4.35 -8.45 1.94
C ILE A 115 -5.01 -7.42 1.05
N LEU A 116 -4.76 -7.52 -0.25
CA LEU A 116 -5.39 -6.73 -1.29
C LEU A 116 -6.54 -7.54 -1.88
N MET A 117 -7.73 -6.95 -1.99
CA MET A 117 -8.93 -7.65 -2.50
C MET A 117 -9.65 -6.80 -3.55
N ASP A 118 -10.22 -7.47 -4.54
CA ASP A 118 -11.11 -6.88 -5.53
C ASP A 118 -12.57 -7.20 -5.17
N PRO A 119 -13.30 -6.31 -4.51
CA PRO A 119 -14.73 -6.54 -4.21
C PRO A 119 -15.56 -6.76 -5.48
N THR A 120 -15.12 -6.20 -6.59
CA THR A 120 -15.76 -6.30 -7.91
C THR A 120 -14.76 -6.06 -9.03
N SER A 121 -14.98 -6.70 -10.17
CA SER A 121 -14.29 -6.34 -11.42
C SER A 121 -15.03 -5.24 -12.20
N ALA A 122 -16.26 -4.87 -11.81
CA ALA A 122 -17.00 -3.80 -12.47
C ALA A 122 -16.33 -2.44 -12.21
N CYS A 123 -16.25 -1.63 -13.27
CA CYS A 123 -15.74 -0.26 -13.21
C CYS A 123 -16.63 0.64 -14.06
N ASN A 124 -16.77 1.87 -13.64
CA ASN A 124 -17.49 2.91 -14.39
C ASN A 124 -16.57 3.78 -15.27
N LEU A 125 -15.28 3.44 -15.35
CA LEU A 125 -14.29 4.04 -16.23
C LEU A 125 -13.61 2.96 -17.09
N HIS A 126 -12.92 3.39 -18.17
CA HIS A 126 -12.16 2.54 -19.07
C HIS A 126 -10.77 3.17 -19.31
N CYS A 127 -9.93 3.10 -18.28
CA CYS A 127 -8.62 3.76 -18.29
C CYS A 127 -7.64 3.07 -19.23
N LYS A 128 -6.84 3.85 -19.99
CA LYS A 128 -5.77 3.33 -20.84
C LYS A 128 -4.73 2.56 -20.00
N GLY A 129 -4.41 1.33 -20.40
CA GLY A 129 -3.44 0.49 -19.69
C GLY A 129 -3.86 0.13 -18.26
N CYS A 130 -5.15 -0.08 -18.03
CA CYS A 130 -5.66 -0.54 -16.75
C CYS A 130 -5.31 -2.01 -16.53
N TRP A 131 -4.53 -2.32 -15.50
CA TRP A 131 -4.12 -3.68 -15.15
C TRP A 131 -5.31 -4.60 -14.84
N ALA A 132 -6.43 -4.07 -14.33
CA ALA A 132 -7.62 -4.84 -13.97
C ALA A 132 -8.58 -5.10 -15.15
N ALA A 133 -8.31 -4.59 -16.37
CA ALA A 133 -9.20 -4.71 -17.51
C ALA A 133 -9.46 -6.17 -17.90
N GLU A 134 -8.46 -7.03 -17.74
CA GLU A 134 -8.51 -8.44 -18.15
C GLU A 134 -9.46 -9.31 -17.30
N TYR A 135 -9.88 -8.85 -16.12
CA TYR A 135 -10.89 -9.56 -15.31
C TYR A 135 -12.32 -9.34 -15.81
N GLY A 136 -12.55 -8.51 -16.83
CA GLY A 136 -13.88 -8.13 -17.30
C GLY A 136 -14.62 -7.26 -16.29
N HIS A 137 -15.97 -7.24 -16.36
CA HIS A 137 -16.78 -6.28 -15.57
C HIS A 137 -17.97 -6.94 -14.82
N LYS A 138 -17.94 -8.25 -14.60
CA LYS A 138 -19.11 -8.98 -14.09
C LYS A 138 -18.89 -9.77 -12.79
N LEU A 139 -17.65 -9.83 -12.33
CA LEU A 139 -17.30 -10.64 -11.16
C LEU A 139 -17.41 -9.83 -9.88
N ASN A 140 -17.80 -10.51 -8.81
CA ASN A 140 -17.91 -9.92 -7.49
C ASN A 140 -17.55 -10.97 -6.43
N LEU A 141 -16.79 -10.59 -5.43
CA LEU A 141 -16.76 -11.31 -4.17
C LEU A 141 -18.07 -11.02 -3.41
N SER A 142 -18.64 -12.02 -2.79
CA SER A 142 -19.77 -11.81 -1.88
C SER A 142 -19.30 -11.10 -0.60
N LEU A 143 -20.24 -10.55 0.16
CA LEU A 143 -19.96 -10.01 1.49
C LEU A 143 -19.37 -11.09 2.41
N ASP A 144 -19.90 -12.31 2.32
CA ASP A 144 -19.45 -13.47 3.10
C ASP A 144 -18.02 -13.90 2.70
N ASP A 145 -17.67 -13.85 1.41
CA ASP A 145 -16.30 -14.10 0.95
C ASP A 145 -15.33 -13.12 1.58
N MET A 146 -15.62 -11.82 1.48
CA MET A 146 -14.78 -10.77 2.04
C MET A 146 -14.65 -10.91 3.56
N GLN A 147 -15.76 -11.21 4.27
CA GLN A 147 -15.74 -11.43 5.72
C GLN A 147 -14.97 -12.70 6.10
N SER A 148 -15.06 -13.76 5.31
CA SER A 148 -14.28 -15.00 5.49
C SER A 148 -12.78 -14.74 5.35
N VAL A 149 -12.36 -13.98 4.33
CA VAL A 149 -10.95 -13.55 4.15
C VAL A 149 -10.46 -12.79 5.37
N VAL A 150 -11.23 -11.80 5.86
CA VAL A 150 -10.88 -11.03 7.04
C VAL A 150 -10.77 -11.93 8.28
N SER A 151 -11.72 -12.83 8.49
CA SER A 151 -11.75 -13.70 9.67
C SER A 151 -10.57 -14.66 9.70
N GLN A 152 -10.28 -15.36 8.59
CA GLN A 152 -9.16 -16.29 8.48
C GLN A 152 -7.80 -15.60 8.64
N SER A 153 -7.64 -14.43 8.04
CA SER A 153 -6.36 -13.71 8.07
C SER A 153 -6.08 -13.07 9.43
N LYS A 154 -7.11 -12.63 10.18
CA LYS A 154 -6.97 -12.17 11.56
C LYS A 154 -6.39 -13.25 12.48
N GLU A 155 -6.76 -14.51 12.31
CA GLU A 155 -6.17 -15.63 13.04
C GLU A 155 -4.67 -15.79 12.78
N MET A 156 -4.22 -15.39 11.58
CA MET A 156 -2.80 -15.37 11.21
C MET A 156 -2.07 -14.10 11.65
N GLY A 157 -2.79 -13.06 12.09
CA GLY A 157 -2.25 -11.79 12.59
C GLY A 157 -2.36 -10.63 11.59
N THR A 158 -3.03 -10.80 10.46
CA THR A 158 -3.28 -9.76 9.48
C THR A 158 -4.45 -8.88 9.89
N HIS A 159 -4.25 -7.57 9.92
CA HIS A 159 -5.26 -6.58 10.31
C HIS A 159 -5.33 -5.39 9.35
N VAL A 160 -4.68 -5.46 8.19
CA VAL A 160 -4.68 -4.41 7.17
C VAL A 160 -5.20 -4.97 5.87
N TYR A 161 -6.20 -4.31 5.30
CA TYR A 161 -6.82 -4.71 4.05
C TYR A 161 -6.88 -3.53 3.09
N MET A 162 -6.65 -3.81 1.82
CA MET A 162 -6.76 -2.82 0.77
C MET A 162 -7.76 -3.32 -0.28
N TYR A 163 -8.59 -2.43 -0.76
CA TYR A 163 -9.55 -2.71 -1.82
C TYR A 163 -9.09 -2.07 -3.13
N THR A 164 -9.18 -2.85 -4.21
CA THR A 164 -8.90 -2.42 -5.57
C THR A 164 -9.87 -3.13 -6.53
N GLY A 165 -9.46 -3.58 -7.70
CA GLY A 165 -10.30 -4.25 -8.68
C GLY A 165 -10.71 -3.34 -9.82
N GLY A 166 -11.97 -3.38 -10.21
CA GLY A 166 -12.59 -2.37 -11.05
C GLY A 166 -12.69 -1.04 -10.29
N GLU A 167 -13.91 -0.63 -9.90
CA GLU A 167 -14.08 0.48 -8.95
C GLU A 167 -14.66 -0.07 -7.64
N PRO A 168 -13.91 -0.13 -6.55
CA PRO A 168 -14.36 -0.75 -5.30
C PRO A 168 -15.57 -0.03 -4.70
N LEU A 169 -15.73 1.28 -4.93
CA LEU A 169 -16.88 2.03 -4.39
C LEU A 169 -18.21 1.70 -5.08
N ILE A 170 -18.25 0.91 -6.14
CA ILE A 170 -19.50 0.25 -6.61
C ILE A 170 -20.07 -0.63 -5.50
N ARG A 171 -19.19 -1.20 -4.65
CA ARG A 171 -19.55 -2.03 -3.49
C ARG A 171 -19.39 -1.28 -2.16
N LYS A 172 -19.50 0.07 -2.15
CA LYS A 172 -19.25 0.88 -0.94
C LYS A 172 -20.09 0.48 0.28
N LYS A 173 -21.32 -0.03 0.09
CA LYS A 173 -22.16 -0.52 1.20
C LYS A 173 -21.57 -1.75 1.87
N ASP A 174 -21.05 -2.70 1.10
CA ASP A 174 -20.42 -3.90 1.63
C ASP A 174 -19.09 -3.59 2.29
N ILE A 175 -18.30 -2.69 1.69
CA ILE A 175 -17.04 -2.20 2.28
C ILE A 175 -17.31 -1.55 3.65
N ILE A 176 -18.28 -0.68 3.75
CA ILE A 176 -18.67 -0.06 5.02
C ILE A 176 -19.12 -1.12 6.04
N LYS A 177 -19.90 -2.11 5.61
CA LYS A 177 -20.33 -3.20 6.50
C LYS A 177 -19.15 -4.01 7.03
N ILE A 178 -18.18 -4.34 6.19
CA ILE A 178 -16.92 -5.01 6.61
C ILE A 178 -16.15 -4.13 7.61
N CYS A 179 -16.07 -2.82 7.37
CA CYS A 179 -15.40 -1.88 8.28
C CYS A 179 -16.10 -1.83 9.66
N GLU A 180 -17.43 -1.83 9.68
CA GLU A 180 -18.23 -1.86 10.93
C GLU A 180 -17.98 -3.13 11.74
N ASP A 181 -17.99 -4.28 11.08
CA ASP A 181 -17.86 -5.59 11.72
C ASP A 181 -16.42 -5.87 12.20
N ASN A 182 -15.44 -5.12 11.68
CA ASN A 182 -14.01 -5.36 11.94
C ASN A 182 -13.27 -4.09 12.40
N GLN A 183 -13.70 -3.52 13.53
CA GLN A 183 -13.13 -2.30 14.12
C GLN A 183 -11.69 -2.44 14.64
N ASP A 184 -11.17 -3.66 14.70
CA ASP A 184 -9.77 -3.99 15.01
C ASP A 184 -8.89 -4.08 13.75
N CYS A 185 -9.47 -3.80 12.57
CA CYS A 185 -8.79 -3.79 11.28
C CYS A 185 -8.77 -2.39 10.67
N THR A 186 -7.80 -2.14 9.79
CA THR A 186 -7.68 -0.92 8.99
C THR A 186 -7.92 -1.26 7.52
N PHE A 187 -8.69 -0.42 6.86
CA PHE A 187 -9.05 -0.57 5.46
C PHE A 187 -8.61 0.65 4.65
N LEU A 188 -8.21 0.41 3.40
CA LEU A 188 -7.91 1.43 2.41
C LEU A 188 -8.55 1.02 1.08
N ALA A 189 -9.18 1.94 0.37
CA ALA A 189 -9.67 1.68 -0.98
C ALA A 189 -8.96 2.59 -2.00
N TYR A 190 -8.41 1.96 -3.06
CA TYR A 190 -7.97 2.68 -4.26
C TYR A 190 -9.20 2.94 -5.11
N THR A 191 -9.47 4.20 -5.42
CA THR A 191 -10.70 4.58 -6.11
C THR A 191 -10.46 5.66 -7.17
N ASN A 192 -11.26 5.62 -8.23
CA ASN A 192 -11.32 6.70 -9.22
C ASN A 192 -12.09 7.94 -8.70
N ALA A 193 -12.54 7.92 -7.45
CA ALA A 193 -13.20 8.97 -6.70
C ALA A 193 -14.61 9.38 -7.17
N THR A 194 -15.06 8.94 -8.34
CA THR A 194 -16.32 9.40 -8.96
C THR A 194 -17.59 9.02 -8.17
N LEU A 195 -17.49 8.07 -7.24
CA LEU A 195 -18.59 7.58 -6.42
C LEU A 195 -18.54 8.06 -4.96
N VAL A 196 -17.64 8.99 -4.64
CA VAL A 196 -17.57 9.66 -3.34
C VAL A 196 -18.73 10.66 -3.27
N ASP A 197 -19.58 10.52 -2.27
CA ASP A 197 -20.71 11.41 -1.99
C ASP A 197 -20.79 11.72 -0.49
N GLN A 198 -21.68 12.65 -0.10
CA GLN A 198 -21.84 13.09 1.29
C GLN A 198 -22.18 11.92 2.22
N GLN A 199 -23.07 11.03 1.80
CA GLN A 199 -23.46 9.86 2.61
C GLN A 199 -22.25 8.95 2.87
N PHE A 200 -21.40 8.75 1.86
CA PHE A 200 -20.20 7.94 2.02
C PHE A 200 -19.19 8.60 2.95
N CYS A 201 -19.03 9.93 2.91
CA CYS A 201 -18.21 10.66 3.86
C CYS A 201 -18.71 10.50 5.31
N ASP A 202 -20.04 10.56 5.52
CA ASP A 202 -20.65 10.33 6.83
C ASP A 202 -20.43 8.89 7.32
N ASP A 203 -20.54 7.92 6.43
CA ASP A 203 -20.25 6.51 6.73
C ASP A 203 -18.75 6.30 7.06
N MET A 204 -17.82 6.91 6.31
CA MET A 204 -16.39 6.86 6.63
C MET A 204 -16.08 7.43 8.01
N LYS A 205 -16.70 8.57 8.38
CA LYS A 205 -16.55 9.14 9.73
C LYS A 205 -17.09 8.19 10.80
N ARG A 206 -18.23 7.58 10.55
CA ARG A 206 -18.90 6.68 11.50
C ARG A 206 -18.07 5.41 11.76
N VAL A 207 -17.53 4.78 10.72
CA VAL A 207 -16.69 3.58 10.90
C VAL A 207 -15.28 3.92 11.41
N GLY A 208 -14.68 5.00 10.94
CA GLY A 208 -13.41 5.54 11.41
C GLY A 208 -12.15 4.76 11.01
N ASN A 209 -12.27 3.55 10.44
CA ASN A 209 -11.16 2.66 10.08
C ASN A 209 -10.97 2.49 8.57
N LEU A 210 -11.63 3.32 7.74
CA LEU A 210 -11.49 3.36 6.29
C LEU A 210 -10.78 4.63 5.84
N SER A 211 -9.82 4.49 4.94
CA SER A 211 -9.17 5.59 4.21
C SER A 211 -9.28 5.36 2.70
N LEU A 212 -9.11 6.42 1.91
CA LEU A 212 -9.11 6.35 0.45
C LEU A 212 -7.75 6.77 -0.11
N ALA A 213 -7.37 6.15 -1.24
CA ALA A 213 -6.30 6.62 -2.12
C ALA A 213 -6.93 6.96 -3.48
N LEU A 214 -7.10 8.26 -3.76
CA LEU A 214 -7.75 8.74 -4.95
C LEU A 214 -6.79 8.70 -6.13
N SER A 215 -7.22 8.09 -7.22
CA SER A 215 -6.40 7.96 -8.43
C SER A 215 -6.32 9.28 -9.18
N ILE A 216 -5.11 9.77 -9.43
CA ILE A 216 -4.85 11.01 -10.18
C ILE A 216 -3.53 10.89 -10.95
N GLU A 217 -3.49 11.41 -12.19
CA GLU A 217 -2.37 11.19 -13.12
C GLU A 217 -1.62 12.47 -13.51
N GLY A 218 -1.84 13.56 -12.80
CA GLY A 218 -1.12 14.82 -13.04
C GLY A 218 -2.01 15.98 -13.45
N THR A 219 -1.82 16.54 -14.66
CA THR A 219 -2.65 17.63 -15.18
C THR A 219 -4.04 17.13 -15.60
N GLU A 220 -4.98 18.06 -15.83
CA GLU A 220 -6.29 17.72 -16.38
C GLU A 220 -6.15 16.94 -17.69
N GLU A 221 -5.29 17.41 -18.60
CA GLU A 221 -5.04 16.75 -19.89
C GLU A 221 -4.52 15.32 -19.70
N SER A 222 -3.48 15.11 -18.89
CA SER A 222 -2.88 13.78 -18.69
C SER A 222 -3.82 12.83 -17.95
N ASN A 223 -4.62 13.36 -17.02
CA ASN A 223 -5.58 12.59 -16.26
C ASN A 223 -6.76 12.14 -17.13
N ASP A 224 -7.33 13.08 -17.88
CA ASP A 224 -8.50 12.84 -18.71
C ASP A 224 -8.14 12.01 -19.95
N ASP A 225 -6.95 12.18 -20.53
CA ASP A 225 -6.45 11.29 -21.58
C ASP A 225 -6.39 9.84 -21.14
N ARG A 226 -5.97 9.57 -19.92
CA ARG A 226 -5.85 8.21 -19.39
C ARG A 226 -7.17 7.65 -18.84
N ARG A 227 -7.96 8.47 -18.15
CA ARG A 227 -9.11 8.01 -17.33
C ARG A 227 -10.48 8.40 -17.92
N GLY A 228 -10.49 9.24 -18.92
CA GLY A 228 -11.70 9.76 -19.57
C GLY A 228 -12.02 11.20 -19.13
N GLU A 229 -12.68 11.91 -20.04
CA GLU A 229 -13.02 13.33 -19.94
C GLU A 229 -13.74 13.67 -18.62
N GLY A 230 -13.29 14.74 -17.97
CA GLY A 230 -13.84 15.26 -16.72
C GLY A 230 -13.48 14.44 -15.47
N SER A 231 -12.65 13.40 -15.60
CA SER A 231 -12.23 12.58 -14.45
C SER A 231 -11.34 13.35 -13.49
N TYR A 232 -10.50 14.27 -13.98
CA TYR A 232 -9.67 15.15 -13.18
C TYR A 232 -10.50 16.03 -12.23
N MET A 233 -11.45 16.76 -12.79
CA MET A 233 -12.30 17.66 -11.99
C MET A 233 -13.11 16.90 -10.94
N ARG A 234 -13.69 15.75 -11.30
CA ARG A 234 -14.41 14.89 -10.34
C ARG A 234 -13.51 14.41 -9.20
N THR A 235 -12.24 14.12 -9.48
CA THR A 235 -11.27 13.74 -8.44
C THR A 235 -10.98 14.90 -7.50
N LEU A 236 -10.80 16.12 -8.02
CA LEU A 236 -10.58 17.33 -7.19
C LEU A 236 -11.80 17.70 -6.35
N GLU A 237 -13.01 17.56 -6.89
CA GLU A 237 -14.28 17.78 -6.18
C GLU A 237 -14.44 16.75 -5.04
N ALA A 238 -14.08 15.49 -5.28
CA ALA A 238 -14.10 14.46 -4.24
C ALA A 238 -13.08 14.75 -3.12
N MET A 239 -11.88 15.27 -3.46
CA MET A 239 -10.90 15.72 -2.45
C MET A 239 -11.45 16.85 -1.58
N ASP A 240 -12.10 17.85 -2.19
CA ASP A 240 -12.71 18.96 -1.46
C ASP A 240 -13.81 18.44 -0.52
N LEU A 241 -14.69 17.57 -0.99
CA LEU A 241 -15.75 16.96 -0.19
C LEU A 241 -15.19 16.15 1.00
N LEU A 242 -14.16 15.34 0.77
CA LEU A 242 -13.51 14.56 1.83
C LEU A 242 -12.83 15.47 2.86
N LYS A 243 -12.17 16.53 2.42
CA LYS A 243 -11.54 17.53 3.29
C LYS A 243 -12.56 18.27 4.15
N GLU A 244 -13.65 18.77 3.55
CA GLU A 244 -14.74 19.45 4.25
C GLU A 244 -15.42 18.54 5.29
N ASN A 245 -15.48 17.25 5.01
CA ASN A 245 -16.02 16.24 5.92
C ASN A 245 -14.98 15.69 6.91
N HIS A 246 -13.78 16.22 6.96
CA HIS A 246 -12.72 15.80 7.87
C HIS A 246 -12.33 14.31 7.75
N CYS A 247 -12.48 13.72 6.56
CA CYS A 247 -12.05 12.36 6.26
C CYS A 247 -10.54 12.29 6.01
N ILE A 248 -9.94 11.14 6.29
CA ILE A 248 -8.54 10.88 5.94
C ILE A 248 -8.46 10.27 4.55
N PHE A 249 -7.61 10.84 3.70
CA PHE A 249 -7.37 10.34 2.35
C PHE A 249 -5.97 10.67 1.84
N GLY A 250 -5.58 9.93 0.82
CA GLY A 250 -4.35 10.11 0.06
C GLY A 250 -4.62 10.04 -1.43
N ILE A 251 -3.54 9.96 -2.21
CA ILE A 251 -3.57 9.78 -3.65
C ILE A 251 -2.89 8.48 -4.09
N SER A 252 -3.28 8.00 -5.26
CA SER A 252 -2.63 6.92 -5.98
C SER A 252 -2.25 7.44 -7.37
N VAL A 253 -0.96 7.45 -7.66
CA VAL A 253 -0.39 7.94 -8.91
C VAL A 253 0.26 6.77 -9.64
N CYS A 254 -0.18 6.50 -10.85
CA CYS A 254 0.54 5.64 -11.77
C CYS A 254 1.46 6.51 -12.63
N TYR A 255 2.74 6.58 -12.27
CA TYR A 255 3.67 7.35 -13.10
C TYR A 255 4.11 6.56 -14.32
N THR A 256 4.11 7.25 -15.45
CA THR A 256 4.43 6.75 -16.77
C THR A 256 5.56 7.57 -17.39
N ARG A 257 6.05 7.14 -18.54
CA ARG A 257 7.00 7.93 -19.35
C ARG A 257 6.48 9.33 -19.67
N ALA A 258 5.16 9.49 -19.78
CA ALA A 258 4.55 10.74 -20.22
C ALA A 258 4.27 11.73 -19.07
N ASN A 259 3.98 11.26 -17.85
CA ASN A 259 3.51 12.14 -16.77
C ASN A 259 4.48 12.32 -15.59
N VAL A 260 5.58 11.57 -15.55
CA VAL A 260 6.50 11.55 -14.41
C VAL A 260 6.99 12.94 -14.02
N ASP A 261 7.29 13.81 -14.97
CA ASP A 261 7.82 15.15 -14.71
C ASP A 261 6.82 16.02 -13.93
N TYR A 262 5.54 15.97 -14.30
CA TYR A 262 4.51 16.77 -13.63
C TYR A 262 4.09 16.16 -12.28
N VAL A 263 3.84 14.85 -12.20
CA VAL A 263 3.40 14.23 -10.93
C VAL A 263 4.46 14.26 -9.83
N THR A 264 5.71 14.61 -10.18
CA THR A 264 6.82 14.81 -9.25
C THR A 264 7.17 16.29 -9.04
N SER A 265 6.48 17.20 -9.71
CA SER A 265 6.70 18.64 -9.59
C SER A 265 6.26 19.17 -8.23
N ASP A 266 6.87 20.28 -7.81
CA ASP A 266 6.46 20.98 -6.59
C ASP A 266 5.05 21.55 -6.70
N GLU A 267 4.65 21.98 -7.91
CA GLU A 267 3.30 22.46 -8.21
C GLU A 267 2.23 21.41 -7.93
N PHE A 268 2.41 20.20 -8.47
CA PHE A 268 1.48 19.11 -8.23
C PHE A 268 1.42 18.72 -6.75
N LEU A 269 2.58 18.63 -6.08
CA LEU A 269 2.62 18.25 -4.67
C LEU A 269 2.00 19.32 -3.76
N ASP A 270 2.20 20.61 -4.08
CA ASP A 270 1.59 21.70 -3.33
C ASP A 270 0.07 21.73 -3.51
N LEU A 271 -0.42 21.51 -4.73
CA LEU A 271 -1.86 21.31 -4.99
C LEU A 271 -2.44 20.15 -4.14
N MET A 272 -1.74 19.01 -4.08
CA MET A 272 -2.21 17.87 -3.27
C MET A 272 -2.23 18.18 -1.77
N VAL A 273 -1.22 18.89 -1.27
CA VAL A 273 -1.20 19.35 0.13
C VAL A 273 -2.36 20.31 0.41
N ASP A 274 -2.61 21.26 -0.48
CA ASP A 274 -3.69 22.25 -0.36
C ASP A 274 -5.08 21.59 -0.42
N LYS A 275 -5.25 20.53 -1.23
CA LYS A 275 -6.45 19.70 -1.25
C LYS A 275 -6.65 18.84 0.01
N GLY A 276 -5.64 18.75 0.88
CA GLY A 276 -5.75 18.02 2.15
C GLY A 276 -5.22 16.60 2.15
N VAL A 277 -4.52 16.18 1.09
CA VAL A 277 -3.89 14.85 0.96
C VAL A 277 -2.88 14.62 2.09
N LYS A 278 -2.92 13.43 2.72
CA LYS A 278 -2.02 13.06 3.82
C LYS A 278 -0.94 12.07 3.42
N PHE A 279 -1.21 11.25 2.41
CA PHE A 279 -0.27 10.25 1.90
C PHE A 279 -0.42 10.08 0.38
N GLY A 280 0.61 9.54 -0.26
CA GLY A 280 0.59 9.24 -1.69
C GLY A 280 1.28 7.91 -1.99
N PHE A 281 0.64 7.09 -2.81
CA PHE A 281 1.23 5.90 -3.41
C PHE A 281 1.65 6.22 -4.84
N TYR A 282 2.90 6.01 -5.16
CA TYR A 282 3.45 6.12 -6.51
C TYR A 282 3.76 4.73 -7.02
N PHE A 283 3.15 4.37 -8.13
CA PHE A 283 3.36 3.09 -8.81
C PHE A 283 3.97 3.33 -10.19
N ASN A 284 5.05 2.65 -10.48
CA ASN A 284 5.52 2.54 -11.85
C ASN A 284 4.45 1.87 -12.72
N TYR A 285 4.23 2.38 -13.91
CA TYR A 285 3.33 1.71 -14.84
C TYR A 285 3.79 0.27 -15.09
N MET A 286 2.88 -0.67 -14.95
CA MET A 286 3.10 -2.10 -15.14
C MET A 286 2.38 -2.57 -16.39
N PRO A 287 3.06 -3.17 -17.38
CA PRO A 287 2.48 -3.53 -18.67
C PRO A 287 1.69 -4.85 -18.59
N VAL A 288 0.61 -4.86 -17.82
CA VAL A 288 -0.27 -6.00 -17.60
C VAL A 288 -1.47 -5.96 -18.54
N GLY A 289 -1.88 -7.12 -19.07
CA GLY A 289 -2.97 -7.25 -20.03
C GLY A 289 -2.52 -7.15 -21.49
N HIS A 290 -3.34 -7.67 -22.40
CA HIS A 290 -2.98 -7.75 -23.82
C HIS A 290 -2.89 -6.37 -24.50
N ASP A 291 -3.68 -5.38 -24.04
CA ASP A 291 -3.66 -4.00 -24.52
C ASP A 291 -2.63 -3.10 -23.83
N ALA A 292 -1.75 -3.69 -23.00
CA ALA A 292 -0.75 -2.92 -22.29
C ALA A 292 0.29 -2.32 -23.22
N ASP A 293 0.44 -0.99 -23.18
CA ASP A 293 1.41 -0.25 -23.96
C ASP A 293 2.75 -0.16 -23.21
N LYS A 294 3.76 -0.90 -23.70
CA LYS A 294 5.11 -0.86 -23.13
C LYS A 294 5.79 0.51 -23.18
N GLU A 295 5.36 1.38 -24.10
CA GLU A 295 5.89 2.75 -24.22
C GLU A 295 5.46 3.66 -23.05
N LEU A 296 4.51 3.23 -22.23
CA LEU A 296 4.16 3.91 -20.99
C LEU A 296 5.13 3.59 -19.84
N ILE A 297 5.94 2.53 -19.93
CA ILE A 297 6.95 2.21 -18.93
C ILE A 297 7.94 3.37 -18.85
N PRO A 298 8.21 3.96 -17.65
CA PRO A 298 9.22 4.99 -17.49
C PRO A 298 10.59 4.51 -17.98
N THR A 299 11.35 5.39 -18.60
CA THR A 299 12.71 5.07 -19.02
C THR A 299 13.63 4.81 -17.81
N PRO A 300 14.76 4.11 -17.99
CA PRO A 300 15.76 3.96 -16.92
C PRO A 300 16.25 5.29 -16.34
N ALA A 301 16.35 6.35 -17.16
CA ALA A 301 16.68 7.69 -16.70
C ALA A 301 15.60 8.29 -15.78
N GLN A 302 14.33 8.11 -16.13
CA GLN A 302 13.20 8.53 -15.31
C GLN A 302 13.11 7.72 -14.01
N ARG A 303 13.40 6.40 -14.04
CA ARG A 303 13.51 5.58 -12.83
C ARG A 303 14.66 6.04 -11.94
N LYS A 304 15.82 6.39 -12.50
CA LYS A 304 16.94 7.00 -11.74
C LYS A 304 16.52 8.33 -11.12
N TYR A 305 15.78 9.16 -11.85
CA TYR A 305 15.20 10.40 -11.31
C TYR A 305 14.26 10.11 -10.14
N MET A 306 13.33 9.15 -10.25
CA MET A 306 12.40 8.75 -9.18
C MET A 306 13.14 8.30 -7.91
N TYR A 307 14.21 7.54 -8.04
CA TYR A 307 15.05 7.14 -6.92
C TYR A 307 15.57 8.34 -6.10
N TYR A 308 16.05 9.41 -6.75
CA TYR A 308 16.50 10.61 -6.04
C TYR A 308 15.34 11.50 -5.60
N TRP A 309 14.28 11.55 -6.40
CA TRP A 309 13.09 12.33 -6.08
C TRP A 309 12.41 11.85 -4.79
N ILE A 310 12.21 10.54 -4.62
CA ILE A 310 11.55 10.01 -3.43
C ILE A 310 12.32 10.34 -2.14
N ARG A 311 13.66 10.39 -2.22
CA ARG A 311 14.51 10.80 -1.10
C ARG A 311 14.41 12.29 -0.82
N ARG A 312 14.35 13.11 -1.86
CA ARG A 312 14.17 14.55 -1.78
C ARG A 312 12.82 14.90 -1.15
N VAL A 313 11.74 14.33 -1.65
CA VAL A 313 10.38 14.66 -1.18
C VAL A 313 10.13 14.21 0.26
N ARG A 314 10.79 13.15 0.71
CA ARG A 314 10.74 12.66 2.10
C ARG A 314 11.71 13.37 3.04
N ASN A 315 12.52 14.31 2.55
CA ASN A 315 13.46 15.01 3.41
C ASN A 315 12.72 15.82 4.48
N SER A 316 13.10 15.66 5.73
CA SER A 316 12.42 16.25 6.88
C SER A 316 12.46 17.78 6.93
N LYS A 317 13.35 18.42 6.18
CA LYS A 317 13.52 19.88 6.12
C LYS A 317 12.98 20.51 4.84
N THR A 318 13.19 19.85 3.70
CA THR A 318 12.94 20.40 2.37
C THR A 318 11.86 19.65 1.59
N GLY A 319 11.32 18.57 2.16
CA GLY A 319 10.26 17.78 1.53
C GLY A 319 8.88 18.40 1.64
N LYS A 320 7.85 17.60 1.36
CA LYS A 320 6.44 18.02 1.43
C LYS A 320 5.74 17.34 2.62
N PRO A 321 4.75 18.00 3.27
CA PRO A 321 4.05 17.47 4.43
C PRO A 321 3.00 16.41 4.03
N MET A 322 3.45 15.39 3.31
CA MET A 322 2.73 14.19 2.91
C MET A 322 3.62 12.97 3.14
N PHE A 323 3.05 11.83 3.44
CA PHE A 323 3.78 10.57 3.50
C PHE A 323 3.71 9.87 2.14
N ILE A 324 4.80 9.86 1.38
CA ILE A 324 4.84 9.30 0.03
C ILE A 324 5.51 7.93 0.04
N PHE A 325 4.86 6.95 -0.59
CA PHE A 325 5.39 5.61 -0.86
C PHE A 325 5.75 5.51 -2.35
N ASP A 326 6.86 4.90 -2.69
CA ASP A 326 7.15 4.43 -4.04
C ASP A 326 7.23 2.91 -4.02
N PHE A 327 6.30 2.26 -4.71
CA PHE A 327 6.14 0.81 -4.61
C PHE A 327 7.38 0.04 -5.11
N GLN A 328 8.06 0.54 -6.13
CA GLN A 328 9.24 -0.08 -6.70
C GLN A 328 10.54 0.37 -6.03
N ASP A 329 10.73 1.68 -5.81
CA ASP A 329 11.97 2.23 -5.28
C ASP A 329 12.14 2.05 -3.77
N ASP A 330 11.07 1.67 -3.06
CA ASP A 330 11.13 1.31 -1.63
C ASP A 330 11.68 -0.11 -1.37
N GLY A 331 12.00 -0.87 -2.41
CA GLY A 331 12.55 -2.23 -2.29
C GLY A 331 13.75 -2.32 -1.36
N GLU A 332 14.65 -1.32 -1.36
CA GLU A 332 15.82 -1.30 -0.48
C GLU A 332 15.47 -1.20 1.02
N PHE A 333 14.38 -0.51 1.36
CA PHE A 333 13.94 -0.33 2.75
C PHE A 333 13.18 -1.53 3.29
N VAL A 334 12.57 -2.31 2.40
CA VAL A 334 11.75 -3.48 2.75
C VAL A 334 12.40 -4.82 2.40
N GLY A 335 13.63 -4.79 1.83
CA GLY A 335 14.39 -5.98 1.50
C GLY A 335 13.91 -6.71 0.24
N GLY A 336 13.61 -5.98 -0.82
CA GLY A 336 13.15 -6.49 -2.11
C GLY A 336 11.64 -6.65 -2.21
N CYS A 337 11.17 -7.47 -3.15
CA CYS A 337 9.75 -7.67 -3.44
C CYS A 337 8.94 -8.10 -2.21
N ILE A 338 7.82 -7.43 -1.97
CA ILE A 338 6.91 -7.68 -0.84
C ILE A 338 5.74 -8.63 -1.17
N ALA A 339 5.57 -9.00 -2.42
CA ALA A 339 4.49 -9.86 -2.93
C ALA A 339 4.63 -11.33 -2.49
N GLY A 340 3.80 -12.21 -3.02
CA GLY A 340 3.83 -13.64 -2.71
C GLY A 340 3.60 -13.96 -1.24
N GLY A 341 2.74 -13.19 -0.58
CA GLY A 341 2.42 -13.35 0.84
C GLY A 341 3.53 -12.90 1.79
N ARG A 342 4.68 -12.36 1.31
CA ARG A 342 5.75 -11.91 2.19
C ARG A 342 5.30 -10.73 3.06
N ASN A 343 4.73 -9.71 2.47
CA ASN A 343 4.03 -8.64 3.18
C ASN A 343 2.61 -8.45 2.65
N TYR A 344 2.35 -8.77 1.38
CA TYR A 344 1.00 -8.79 0.83
C TYR A 344 0.83 -9.87 -0.25
N PHE A 345 -0.41 -10.16 -0.57
CA PHE A 345 -0.86 -10.84 -1.78
C PHE A 345 -2.22 -10.30 -2.21
N HIS A 346 -2.68 -10.69 -3.39
CA HIS A 346 -3.90 -10.23 -4.00
C HIS A 346 -4.96 -11.33 -4.09
N ILE A 347 -6.23 -10.96 -3.92
CA ILE A 347 -7.38 -11.83 -4.18
C ILE A 347 -8.25 -11.09 -5.20
N ASN A 348 -8.35 -11.62 -6.41
CA ASN A 348 -9.16 -11.02 -7.45
C ASN A 348 -10.68 -11.26 -7.22
N SER A 349 -11.51 -10.62 -8.03
CA SER A 349 -12.98 -10.69 -7.90
C SER A 349 -13.61 -12.05 -8.23
N ARG A 350 -12.83 -13.01 -8.73
CA ARG A 350 -13.20 -14.43 -8.88
C ARG A 350 -12.82 -15.28 -7.66
N GLY A 351 -12.04 -14.70 -6.74
CA GLY A 351 -11.52 -15.39 -5.56
C GLY A 351 -10.18 -16.07 -5.76
N ASP A 352 -9.50 -15.88 -6.89
CA ASP A 352 -8.17 -16.45 -7.10
C ASP A 352 -7.14 -15.72 -6.23
N MET A 353 -6.25 -16.50 -5.62
CA MET A 353 -5.15 -16.00 -4.81
C MET A 353 -3.93 -15.79 -5.70
N GLU A 354 -3.58 -14.54 -5.94
CA GLU A 354 -2.48 -14.13 -6.80
C GLU A 354 -1.32 -13.58 -5.98
N PRO A 355 -0.06 -13.80 -6.39
CA PRO A 355 1.09 -13.33 -5.62
C PRO A 355 1.16 -11.80 -5.57
N CYS A 356 0.70 -11.11 -6.60
CA CYS A 356 0.74 -9.65 -6.77
C CYS A 356 -0.42 -9.19 -7.64
N VAL A 357 -0.94 -8.02 -7.37
CA VAL A 357 -1.98 -7.36 -8.17
C VAL A 357 -1.62 -7.17 -9.66
N PHE A 358 -0.34 -7.21 -9.98
CA PHE A 358 0.19 -7.11 -11.35
C PHE A 358 0.61 -8.45 -11.95
N ILE A 359 0.35 -9.56 -11.28
CA ILE A 359 0.74 -10.91 -11.73
C ILE A 359 -0.48 -11.81 -11.67
N HIS A 360 -1.15 -11.87 -12.79
CA HIS A 360 -2.43 -12.54 -13.00
C HIS A 360 -2.24 -14.04 -13.23
N PHE A 361 -1.64 -14.72 -12.25
CA PHE A 361 -1.47 -16.17 -12.22
C PHE A 361 -1.83 -16.71 -10.84
N SER A 362 -2.52 -17.85 -10.83
CA SER A 362 -2.91 -18.49 -9.58
C SER A 362 -2.89 -20.03 -9.70
N ASP A 363 -2.73 -20.69 -8.56
CA ASP A 363 -2.90 -22.11 -8.34
C ASP A 363 -3.86 -22.43 -7.20
N SER A 364 -4.56 -21.41 -6.68
CA SER A 364 -5.47 -21.52 -5.54
C SER A 364 -6.58 -20.48 -5.58
N ASN A 365 -7.74 -20.81 -5.00
CA ASN A 365 -8.92 -19.95 -4.98
C ASN A 365 -9.61 -20.05 -3.60
N ILE A 366 -10.13 -18.95 -3.06
CA ILE A 366 -10.74 -18.87 -1.72
C ILE A 366 -12.00 -19.73 -1.55
N HIS A 367 -12.66 -20.13 -2.66
CA HIS A 367 -13.83 -20.99 -2.61
C HIS A 367 -13.47 -22.48 -2.49
N THR A 368 -12.20 -22.83 -2.71
CA THR A 368 -11.73 -24.23 -2.68
C THR A 368 -10.60 -24.47 -1.69
N HIS A 369 -9.97 -23.38 -1.20
CA HIS A 369 -8.86 -23.42 -0.26
C HIS A 369 -9.08 -22.41 0.87
N THR A 370 -8.63 -22.74 2.05
CA THR A 370 -8.41 -21.72 3.08
C THR A 370 -7.23 -20.83 2.68
N LEU A 371 -7.15 -19.61 3.26
CA LEU A 371 -6.01 -18.72 2.98
C LEU A 371 -4.67 -19.37 3.33
N LEU A 372 -4.61 -20.13 4.41
CA LEU A 372 -3.39 -20.81 4.82
C LEU A 372 -2.98 -21.93 3.87
N GLU A 373 -3.94 -22.68 3.31
CA GLU A 373 -3.67 -23.70 2.28
C GLU A 373 -3.15 -23.03 1.02
N GLY A 374 -3.81 -21.97 0.52
CA GLY A 374 -3.36 -21.24 -0.65
C GLY A 374 -1.94 -20.66 -0.48
N LEU A 375 -1.62 -20.09 0.68
CA LEU A 375 -0.26 -19.59 0.99
C LEU A 375 0.82 -20.69 1.05
N LYS A 376 0.44 -21.95 1.09
CA LYS A 376 1.33 -23.11 1.04
C LYS A 376 1.37 -23.80 -0.33
N ASN A 377 0.53 -23.39 -1.24
CA ASN A 377 0.52 -23.92 -2.61
C ASN A 377 1.84 -23.66 -3.34
N PRO A 378 2.13 -24.41 -4.39
CA PRO A 378 3.40 -24.30 -5.13
C PRO A 378 3.77 -22.89 -5.53
N LEU A 379 2.83 -22.07 -6.05
CA LEU A 379 3.09 -20.70 -6.49
C LEU A 379 3.66 -19.84 -5.36
N PHE A 380 3.00 -19.76 -4.22
CA PHE A 380 3.46 -18.98 -3.07
C PHE A 380 4.75 -19.55 -2.45
N THR A 381 4.91 -20.86 -2.51
CA THR A 381 6.13 -21.54 -2.03
C THR A 381 7.33 -21.18 -2.89
N GLU A 382 7.22 -21.20 -4.22
CA GLU A 382 8.30 -20.80 -5.13
C GLU A 382 8.62 -19.31 -5.03
N TYR A 383 7.60 -18.44 -4.87
CA TYR A 383 7.83 -17.04 -4.56
C TYR A 383 8.68 -16.85 -3.29
N ARG A 384 8.36 -17.56 -2.23
CA ARG A 384 9.11 -17.48 -0.97
C ARG A 384 10.55 -17.94 -1.13
N LYS A 385 10.80 -19.01 -1.88
CA LYS A 385 12.14 -19.53 -2.15
C LYS A 385 12.98 -18.56 -2.97
N GLY A 386 12.37 -17.88 -3.94
CA GLY A 386 13.05 -16.93 -4.82
C GLY A 386 13.34 -15.57 -4.18
N GLN A 387 12.64 -15.20 -3.10
CA GLN A 387 12.78 -13.88 -2.47
C GLN A 387 14.03 -13.77 -1.59
N PRO A 388 14.79 -12.64 -1.67
CA PRO A 388 14.63 -11.57 -2.64
C PRO A 388 15.09 -12.03 -4.04
N PHE A 389 14.35 -11.65 -5.09
CA PHE A 389 14.63 -12.07 -6.47
C PHE A 389 15.94 -11.49 -7.02
N ASN A 390 16.47 -10.47 -6.39
CA ASN A 390 17.74 -9.82 -6.72
C ASN A 390 18.42 -9.30 -5.46
N ASP A 391 19.74 -9.39 -5.40
CA ASP A 391 20.54 -8.82 -4.30
C ASP A 391 20.58 -7.29 -4.34
N ASN A 392 20.43 -6.71 -5.52
CA ASN A 392 20.16 -5.30 -5.71
C ASN A 392 18.66 -5.04 -5.55
N HIS A 393 18.25 -4.51 -4.41
CA HIS A 393 16.85 -4.27 -4.07
C HIS A 393 16.21 -3.10 -4.82
N LEU A 394 16.95 -2.41 -5.70
CA LEU A 394 16.37 -1.50 -6.69
C LEU A 394 15.84 -2.26 -7.92
N ARG A 395 15.99 -3.58 -7.93
CA ARG A 395 15.42 -4.51 -8.91
C ARG A 395 14.57 -5.57 -8.20
N PRO A 396 13.51 -5.15 -7.46
CA PRO A 396 12.80 -6.09 -6.58
C PRO A 396 11.81 -6.99 -7.33
N CYS A 397 11.24 -6.56 -8.47
CA CYS A 397 10.11 -7.20 -9.10
C CYS A 397 10.53 -8.40 -9.97
N PRO A 398 9.90 -9.58 -9.80
CA PRO A 398 10.17 -10.74 -10.65
C PRO A 398 9.57 -10.63 -12.04
N MET A 399 8.69 -9.64 -12.30
CA MET A 399 8.12 -9.39 -13.62
C MET A 399 8.87 -8.27 -14.35
N LEU A 400 8.89 -7.06 -13.77
CA LEU A 400 9.40 -5.87 -14.46
C LEU A 400 10.93 -5.86 -14.59
N GLU A 401 11.64 -6.34 -13.55
CA GLU A 401 13.11 -6.18 -13.45
C GLU A 401 13.89 -7.51 -13.50
N ASN A 402 13.20 -8.64 -13.28
CA ASN A 402 13.79 -9.99 -13.35
C ASN A 402 12.81 -10.96 -14.02
N PRO A 403 12.39 -10.71 -15.27
CA PRO A 403 11.32 -11.46 -15.94
C PRO A 403 11.64 -12.96 -16.10
N GLU A 404 12.92 -13.35 -16.13
CA GLU A 404 13.33 -14.74 -16.10
C GLU A 404 12.90 -15.47 -14.83
N LYS A 405 12.80 -14.77 -13.68
CA LYS A 405 12.35 -15.35 -12.42
C LYS A 405 10.86 -15.67 -12.44
N LEU A 406 10.04 -14.78 -12.99
CA LEU A 406 8.61 -15.06 -13.12
C LEU A 406 8.35 -16.23 -14.07
N ARG A 407 9.03 -16.27 -15.22
CA ARG A 407 8.94 -17.41 -16.16
C ARG A 407 9.27 -18.74 -15.47
N GLU A 408 10.36 -18.77 -14.71
CA GLU A 408 10.78 -19.95 -13.94
C GLU A 408 9.71 -20.39 -12.94
N ILE A 409 9.20 -19.46 -12.14
CA ILE A 409 8.18 -19.74 -11.12
C ILE A 409 6.91 -20.29 -11.76
N ILE A 410 6.35 -19.63 -12.77
CA ILE A 410 5.09 -20.07 -13.38
C ILE A 410 5.24 -21.42 -14.09
N LYS A 411 6.34 -21.63 -14.81
CA LYS A 411 6.61 -22.94 -15.48
C LYS A 411 6.80 -24.07 -14.47
N THR A 412 7.48 -23.81 -13.36
CA THR A 412 7.73 -24.81 -12.30
C THR A 412 6.45 -25.19 -11.56
N THR A 413 5.60 -24.21 -11.27
CA THR A 413 4.39 -24.41 -10.46
C THR A 413 3.18 -24.85 -11.30
N GLY A 414 3.19 -24.57 -12.59
CA GLY A 414 2.06 -24.79 -13.48
C GLY A 414 0.85 -23.91 -13.17
N ALA A 415 1.08 -22.78 -12.44
CA ALA A 415 0.04 -21.79 -12.18
C ALA A 415 -0.59 -21.28 -13.48
N LYS A 416 -1.89 -21.02 -13.45
CA LYS A 416 -2.67 -20.63 -14.63
C LYS A 416 -2.93 -19.15 -14.64
N SER A 417 -3.04 -18.58 -15.84
CA SER A 417 -3.51 -17.22 -16.03
C SER A 417 -4.91 -17.05 -15.43
N THR A 418 -5.13 -15.92 -14.79
CA THR A 418 -6.42 -15.53 -14.22
C THR A 418 -7.13 -14.49 -15.07
N ASP A 419 -6.54 -14.08 -16.19
CA ASP A 419 -7.16 -13.22 -17.19
C ASP A 419 -8.37 -13.90 -17.83
N LEU A 420 -9.44 -13.14 -18.05
CA LEU A 420 -10.71 -13.66 -18.55
C LEU A 420 -11.09 -13.12 -19.92
N ILE A 421 -10.54 -11.98 -20.31
CA ILE A 421 -10.83 -11.38 -21.62
C ILE A 421 -9.90 -11.96 -22.67
N VAL A 422 -8.61 -11.87 -22.45
CA VAL A 422 -7.58 -12.50 -23.28
C VAL A 422 -6.56 -13.16 -22.34
N GLU A 423 -6.54 -14.49 -22.35
CA GLU A 423 -5.57 -15.24 -21.54
C GLU A 423 -4.14 -14.92 -22.01
N GLU A 424 -3.34 -14.37 -21.10
CA GLU A 424 -1.95 -14.04 -21.36
C GLU A 424 -1.03 -15.09 -20.72
N ASP A 425 -0.17 -15.71 -21.54
CA ASP A 425 0.88 -16.59 -21.03
C ASP A 425 2.06 -15.82 -20.45
N VAL A 426 2.83 -16.49 -19.57
CA VAL A 426 3.94 -15.85 -18.86
C VAL A 426 5.05 -15.35 -19.77
N ASP A 427 5.30 -16.03 -20.90
CA ASP A 427 6.35 -15.61 -21.84
C ASP A 427 5.93 -14.33 -22.58
N THR A 428 4.65 -14.20 -22.91
CA THR A 428 4.07 -12.98 -23.52
C THR A 428 4.10 -11.81 -22.54
N LEU A 429 3.64 -12.00 -21.30
CA LEU A 429 3.71 -10.97 -20.25
C LEU A 429 5.14 -10.49 -20.05
N CYS A 430 6.08 -11.40 -19.85
CA CYS A 430 7.47 -11.06 -19.55
C CYS A 430 8.21 -10.41 -20.72
N ARG A 431 7.86 -10.74 -21.99
CA ARG A 431 8.46 -10.07 -23.17
C ARG A 431 8.25 -8.55 -23.16
N LYS A 432 7.14 -8.08 -22.63
CA LYS A 432 6.89 -6.63 -22.48
C LYS A 432 7.87 -5.94 -21.53
N CYS A 433 8.49 -6.69 -20.63
CA CYS A 433 9.40 -6.20 -19.60
C CYS A 433 10.88 -6.44 -19.92
N ASP A 434 11.22 -7.36 -20.85
CA ASP A 434 12.61 -7.80 -21.12
C ASP A 434 13.55 -6.63 -21.47
N GLU A 435 13.11 -5.72 -22.35
CA GLU A 435 13.90 -4.56 -22.78
C GLU A 435 14.18 -3.62 -21.60
N PHE A 436 13.14 -3.26 -20.86
CA PHE A 436 13.29 -2.42 -19.66
C PHE A 436 14.19 -3.07 -18.60
N ALA A 437 14.03 -4.36 -18.33
CA ALA A 437 14.84 -5.09 -17.35
C ALA A 437 16.32 -5.09 -17.72
N TYR A 438 16.64 -5.25 -19.01
CA TYR A 438 17.99 -5.20 -19.53
C TYR A 438 18.62 -3.80 -19.38
N GLU A 439 17.90 -2.75 -19.79
CA GLU A 439 18.38 -1.37 -19.73
C GLU A 439 18.50 -0.86 -18.29
N TRP A 440 17.51 -1.17 -17.43
CA TRP A 440 17.50 -0.74 -16.03
C TRP A 440 18.63 -1.38 -15.22
N LYS A 441 19.06 -2.60 -15.56
CA LYS A 441 20.07 -3.34 -14.83
C LYS A 441 21.34 -2.52 -14.56
N GLY A 442 21.95 -1.94 -15.60
CA GLY A 442 23.18 -1.19 -15.45
C GLY A 442 23.02 0.08 -14.62
N VAL A 443 21.89 0.78 -14.80
CA VAL A 443 21.57 2.00 -14.05
C VAL A 443 21.32 1.67 -12.57
N ALA A 444 20.58 0.60 -12.28
CA ALA A 444 20.31 0.17 -10.91
C ALA A 444 21.59 -0.30 -10.19
N GLU A 445 22.51 -0.98 -10.88
CA GLU A 445 23.82 -1.38 -10.35
C GLU A 445 24.67 -0.15 -10.01
N GLU A 446 24.75 0.84 -10.92
CA GLU A 446 25.45 2.11 -10.66
C GLU A 446 24.92 2.81 -9.41
N ILE A 447 23.60 2.93 -9.28
CA ILE A 447 22.98 3.56 -8.11
C ILE A 447 23.30 2.76 -6.83
N TRP A 448 23.17 1.44 -6.89
CA TRP A 448 23.37 0.55 -5.75
C TRP A 448 24.79 0.58 -5.22
N GLU A 449 25.79 0.65 -6.10
CA GLU A 449 27.19 0.69 -5.73
C GLU A 449 27.61 2.06 -5.15
N ASN A 450 27.04 3.15 -5.67
CA ASN A 450 27.45 4.50 -5.33
C ASN A 450 26.67 5.15 -4.17
N ASN A 451 25.61 4.51 -3.68
CA ASN A 451 24.80 5.06 -2.60
C ASN A 451 24.79 4.14 -1.37
N PRO A 452 24.77 4.71 -0.15
CA PRO A 452 24.63 3.93 1.07
C PRO A 452 23.22 3.31 1.12
N HIS A 453 23.14 2.03 1.39
CA HIS A 453 21.88 1.30 1.57
C HIS A 453 21.98 0.37 2.79
N PRO A 454 20.82 0.01 3.39
CA PRO A 454 20.79 -0.85 4.56
C PRO A 454 21.20 -2.29 4.19
N LYS A 455 22.47 -2.66 4.43
CA LYS A 455 22.99 -4.03 4.15
C LYS A 455 22.32 -5.11 5.02
N THR A 456 21.74 -4.73 6.15
CA THR A 456 21.11 -5.62 7.13
C THR A 456 19.82 -6.29 6.63
N HIS A 457 19.13 -5.74 5.65
CA HIS A 457 17.87 -6.30 5.15
C HIS A 457 18.06 -7.58 4.34
N THR A 458 19.14 -7.69 3.55
CA THR A 458 19.42 -8.90 2.75
C THR A 458 19.67 -10.12 3.64
N GLN A 459 20.41 -9.94 4.73
CA GLN A 459 20.75 -11.00 5.68
C GLN A 459 19.51 -11.48 6.46
N TYR A 460 18.63 -10.55 6.87
CA TYR A 460 17.40 -10.87 7.60
C TYR A 460 16.48 -11.82 6.85
N TYR A 461 16.35 -11.68 5.53
CA TYR A 461 15.45 -12.51 4.72
C TYR A 461 16.10 -13.84 4.29
N ARG A 462 17.42 -13.87 4.03
CA ARG A 462 18.15 -15.11 3.72
C ARG A 462 18.20 -16.05 4.92
N ASP A 463 18.29 -15.53 6.12
CA ASP A 463 18.35 -16.32 7.35
C ASP A 463 16.94 -16.68 7.90
N GLY A 464 15.89 -16.56 7.09
CA GLY A 464 14.52 -16.86 7.50
C GLY A 464 14.01 -16.00 8.65
N GLY A 465 14.49 -14.76 8.75
CA GLY A 465 14.10 -13.82 9.80
C GLY A 465 14.79 -14.01 11.15
N LYS A 466 15.83 -14.86 11.22
CA LYS A 466 16.57 -15.13 12.45
C LYS A 466 17.67 -14.11 12.78
N ALA A 467 17.93 -13.14 11.93
CA ALA A 467 18.88 -12.08 12.26
C ALA A 467 18.34 -11.27 13.43
N LYS A 468 19.02 -11.31 14.55
CA LYS A 468 18.81 -10.39 15.67
C LYS A 468 18.98 -8.97 15.14
N MET A 469 17.96 -8.12 15.30
CA MET A 469 18.15 -6.68 15.17
C MET A 469 19.22 -6.27 16.17
N GLN A 470 20.41 -5.94 15.68
CA GLN A 470 21.45 -5.29 16.45
C GLN A 470 21.21 -3.78 16.49
#